data_b440e0e6d273cf4e13a2d6323f5a5350
#
_entry.id   b440e0e6d273cf4e13a2d6323f5a5350
#
_cell.length_a   1.000
_cell.length_b   1.000
_cell.length_c   1.000
_cell.angle_alpha   90.00
_cell.angle_beta   90.00
_cell.angle_gamma   90.00
#
_symmetry.space_group_name_H-M   'P 1'
#
loop_
_entity.id
_entity.type
_entity.pdbx_description
1 polymer ?
#
loop_
_entity_poly.entity_id
_entity_poly.type
_entity_poly.pdbx_seq_one_letter_code
_entity_poly.pdbx_strand_id
1 'polypeptide(L)'
;MTHKHRLTQQFSHNGTRLERTAWRDEQISARHRAWGFDCPAVDLDFLAVEYNVGKPVALIEYKYHKAAKVDLQHATYRALADLANAYPLPFLIVRYWREPWAFRVQIGNEAALHWFNDGETLSEFNYVKRLYLMRRAKVTAELHAKLDKTLPEDLTK
;
A
#
# COMPACT_ATOMS: atom_id res chain seq x y z
N MET A 1 -24.98 -13.75 -16.34
CA MET A 1 -24.85 -12.51 -15.53
C MET A 1 -23.75 -11.68 -16.13
N THR A 2 -24.06 -10.48 -16.56
CA THR A 2 -23.16 -9.63 -17.29
C THR A 2 -22.07 -9.07 -16.35
N HIS A 3 -20.87 -8.91 -16.87
CA HIS A 3 -19.68 -8.37 -16.20
C HIS A 3 -19.95 -7.04 -15.43
N LYS A 4 -20.87 -6.23 -15.92
CA LYS A 4 -21.37 -5.01 -15.27
C LYS A 4 -21.94 -5.25 -13.87
N HIS A 5 -22.61 -6.37 -13.62
CA HIS A 5 -23.24 -6.65 -12.33
C HIS A 5 -22.20 -6.99 -11.24
N ARG A 6 -21.11 -7.63 -11.65
CA ARG A 6 -20.00 -7.99 -10.75
C ARG A 6 -19.20 -6.76 -10.30
N LEU A 7 -18.99 -5.83 -11.22
CA LEU A 7 -18.32 -4.55 -10.93
C LEU A 7 -19.17 -3.67 -10.00
N THR A 8 -20.49 -3.65 -10.17
CA THR A 8 -21.39 -2.84 -9.34
C THR A 8 -21.44 -3.33 -7.89
N GLN A 9 -21.33 -4.64 -7.66
CA GLN A 9 -21.28 -5.21 -6.30
C GLN A 9 -19.95 -4.90 -5.59
N GLN A 10 -18.86 -4.76 -6.31
CA GLN A 10 -17.56 -4.39 -5.75
C GLN A 10 -17.49 -2.93 -5.32
N PHE A 11 -18.36 -2.08 -5.83
CA PHE A 11 -18.38 -0.65 -5.55
C PHE A 11 -19.18 -0.24 -4.30
N SER A 12 -19.98 -1.13 -3.73
CA SER A 12 -20.96 -0.77 -2.71
C SER A 12 -20.51 -0.92 -1.26
N HIS A 13 -19.27 -1.35 -1.03
CA HIS A 13 -18.82 -1.60 0.33
C HIS A 13 -18.41 -0.29 1.01
N ASN A 14 -19.12 0.06 2.08
CA ASN A 14 -18.88 1.23 2.92
C ASN A 14 -18.90 2.60 2.23
N GLY A 15 -19.63 2.73 1.12
CA GLY A 15 -19.71 4.01 0.41
C GLY A 15 -18.41 4.49 -0.23
N THR A 16 -17.34 3.75 -0.05
CA THR A 16 -16.09 3.92 -0.77
C THR A 16 -16.11 3.05 -2.02
N ARG A 17 -15.76 3.61 -3.14
CA ARG A 17 -15.46 2.80 -4.32
C ARG A 17 -14.35 1.85 -3.91
N LEU A 18 -14.66 0.57 -3.90
CA LEU A 18 -13.85 -0.47 -3.34
C LEU A 18 -12.48 -0.51 -3.91
N GLU A 19 -12.29 0.04 -5.05
CA GLU A 19 -11.07 -0.04 -5.55
C GLU A 19 -10.83 0.51 -6.89
N ARG A 20 -9.72 1.10 -6.99
CA ARG A 20 -9.23 1.51 -8.28
C ARG A 20 -8.99 0.32 -9.22
N THR A 21 -8.79 -0.88 -8.71
CA THR A 21 -8.72 -2.08 -9.53
C THR A 21 -10.01 -2.38 -10.26
N ALA A 22 -11.15 -1.93 -9.75
CA ALA A 22 -12.39 -1.97 -10.50
C ALA A 22 -12.39 -0.99 -11.69
N TRP A 23 -11.44 -0.07 -11.72
CA TRP A 23 -11.19 0.83 -12.85
C TRP A 23 -10.10 0.31 -13.78
N ARG A 24 -9.41 -0.76 -13.40
CA ARG A 24 -8.47 -1.39 -14.28
C ARG A 24 -9.24 -1.86 -15.50
N ASP A 25 -8.82 -1.40 -16.65
CA ASP A 25 -9.29 -1.95 -17.91
C ASP A 25 -8.78 -3.39 -18.00
N GLU A 26 -9.68 -4.33 -17.71
CA GLU A 26 -9.35 -5.76 -17.76
C GLU A 26 -8.92 -6.18 -19.17
N GLN A 27 -9.43 -5.50 -20.19
CA GLN A 27 -9.09 -5.81 -21.57
C GLN A 27 -7.64 -5.43 -21.87
N ILE A 28 -7.20 -4.24 -21.47
CA ILE A 28 -5.79 -3.83 -21.66
C ILE A 28 -4.85 -4.66 -20.80
N SER A 29 -5.26 -5.00 -19.56
CA SER A 29 -4.46 -5.87 -18.69
C SER A 29 -4.31 -7.28 -19.27
N ALA A 30 -5.38 -7.84 -19.85
CA ALA A 30 -5.32 -9.11 -20.54
C ALA A 30 -4.49 -9.03 -21.82
N ARG A 31 -4.64 -7.94 -22.59
CA ARG A 31 -3.85 -7.69 -23.78
C ARG A 31 -2.37 -7.56 -23.47
N HIS A 32 -2.03 -6.84 -22.40
CA HIS A 32 -0.64 -6.69 -21.95
C HIS A 32 0.00 -8.04 -21.60
N ARG A 33 -0.75 -8.92 -20.91
CA ARG A 33 -0.29 -10.29 -20.64
C ARG A 33 -0.11 -11.12 -21.91
N ALA A 34 -0.97 -10.89 -22.91
CA ALA A 34 -0.88 -11.59 -24.20
C ALA A 34 0.35 -11.16 -25.03
N TRP A 35 0.95 -10.01 -24.76
CA TRP A 35 2.21 -9.59 -25.39
C TRP A 35 3.42 -10.41 -24.89
N GLY A 36 3.23 -11.19 -23.84
CA GLY A 36 4.18 -12.18 -23.36
C GLY A 36 5.34 -11.59 -22.57
N PHE A 37 6.39 -12.39 -22.45
CA PHE A 37 7.56 -12.05 -21.63
C PHE A 37 8.40 -10.91 -22.18
N ASP A 38 8.24 -10.55 -23.44
CA ASP A 38 9.02 -9.47 -24.07
C ASP A 38 8.49 -8.08 -23.69
N CYS A 39 7.31 -8.00 -23.07
CA CYS A 39 6.72 -6.75 -22.59
C CYS A 39 6.12 -6.91 -21.17
N PRO A 40 6.94 -7.27 -20.18
CA PRO A 40 6.43 -7.45 -18.82
C PRO A 40 6.08 -6.11 -18.17
N ALA A 41 5.05 -6.14 -17.31
CA ALA A 41 4.67 -5.02 -16.47
C ALA A 41 4.35 -5.48 -15.06
N VAL A 42 4.56 -4.60 -14.09
CA VAL A 42 4.19 -4.79 -12.70
C VAL A 42 3.21 -3.70 -12.27
N ASP A 43 2.30 -4.08 -11.40
CA ASP A 43 1.38 -3.11 -10.80
C ASP A 43 2.08 -2.32 -9.71
N LEU A 44 1.63 -1.09 -9.53
CA LEU A 44 1.99 -0.24 -8.42
C LEU A 44 0.77 -0.14 -7.51
N ASP A 45 0.85 -0.67 -6.29
CA ASP A 45 -0.29 -0.66 -5.38
C ASP A 45 -0.65 0.78 -4.95
N PHE A 46 0.25 1.47 -4.27
CA PHE A 46 -0.01 2.81 -3.78
C PHE A 46 1.18 3.75 -3.98
N LEU A 47 0.93 4.88 -4.59
CA LEU A 47 1.78 6.06 -4.51
C LEU A 47 1.14 7.04 -3.53
N ALA A 48 1.71 7.16 -2.32
CA ALA A 48 1.31 8.21 -1.39
C ALA A 48 1.74 9.57 -1.95
N VAL A 49 0.86 10.56 -1.88
CA VAL A 49 1.10 11.89 -2.46
C VAL A 49 0.79 13.00 -1.46
N GLU A 50 1.54 14.10 -1.53
CA GLU A 50 1.09 15.36 -1.01
C GLU A 50 0.27 16.06 -2.10
N TYR A 51 -1.04 15.95 -1.94
CA TYR A 51 -2.00 16.29 -3.00
C TYR A 51 -1.98 17.77 -3.39
N ASN A 52 -1.81 18.66 -2.40
CA ASN A 52 -1.87 20.11 -2.63
C ASN A 52 -0.74 20.63 -3.54
N VAL A 53 0.39 19.94 -3.55
CA VAL A 53 1.56 20.32 -4.36
C VAL A 53 1.90 19.28 -5.42
N GLY A 54 1.10 18.20 -5.53
CA GLY A 54 1.29 17.16 -6.52
C GLY A 54 2.61 16.40 -6.39
N LYS A 55 3.15 16.25 -5.17
CA LYS A 55 4.44 15.58 -4.95
C LYS A 55 4.26 14.15 -4.43
N PRO A 56 5.02 13.19 -4.96
CA PRO A 56 5.08 11.85 -4.40
C PRO A 56 5.76 11.89 -3.02
N VAL A 57 5.30 11.03 -2.12
CA VAL A 57 5.77 10.95 -0.72
C VAL A 57 6.34 9.59 -0.40
N ALA A 58 5.73 8.52 -0.86
CA ALA A 58 6.20 7.15 -0.66
C ALA A 58 5.59 6.19 -1.68
N LEU A 59 6.31 5.13 -2.00
CA LEU A 59 5.78 3.92 -2.63
C LEU A 59 5.42 2.91 -1.55
N ILE A 60 4.21 2.36 -1.61
CA ILE A 60 3.73 1.41 -0.60
C ILE A 60 3.08 0.23 -1.30
N GLU A 61 3.58 -0.96 -1.01
CA GLU A 61 3.02 -2.23 -1.44
C GLU A 61 2.33 -2.88 -0.25
N TYR A 62 1.01 -3.05 -0.29
CA TYR A 62 0.26 -3.68 0.80
C TYR A 62 0.09 -5.17 0.59
N LYS A 63 0.30 -5.94 1.65
CA LYS A 63 0.08 -7.39 1.67
C LYS A 63 -0.80 -7.77 2.86
N TYR A 64 -1.81 -8.57 2.62
CA TYR A 64 -2.57 -9.16 3.71
C TYR A 64 -1.65 -10.04 4.57
N HIS A 65 -1.84 -10.07 5.88
CA HIS A 65 -0.89 -10.71 6.80
C HIS A 65 -0.65 -12.21 6.50
N LYS A 66 -1.65 -12.88 5.92
CA LYS A 66 -1.54 -14.30 5.51
C LYS A 66 -0.88 -14.50 4.15
N ALA A 67 -0.56 -13.45 3.43
CA ALA A 67 0.14 -13.56 2.15
C ALA A 67 1.54 -14.14 2.33
N ALA A 68 2.07 -14.77 1.29
CA ALA A 68 3.43 -15.30 1.30
C ALA A 68 4.47 -14.23 1.65
N LYS A 69 5.60 -14.68 2.19
CA LYS A 69 6.73 -13.78 2.49
C LYS A 69 7.21 -13.12 1.20
N VAL A 70 7.45 -11.83 1.27
CA VAL A 70 8.00 -11.05 0.14
C VAL A 70 9.50 -11.27 0.07
N ASP A 71 9.98 -11.65 -1.09
CA ASP A 71 11.39 -11.67 -1.42
C ASP A 71 11.75 -10.38 -2.18
N LEU A 72 12.51 -9.51 -1.53
CA LEU A 72 12.97 -8.24 -2.11
C LEU A 72 13.90 -8.42 -3.31
N GLN A 73 14.48 -9.60 -3.50
CA GLN A 73 15.32 -9.91 -4.66
C GLN A 73 14.50 -10.27 -5.90
N HIS A 74 13.20 -10.52 -5.73
CA HIS A 74 12.34 -10.75 -6.88
C HIS A 74 12.28 -9.52 -7.79
N ALA A 75 12.29 -9.74 -9.10
CA ALA A 75 12.40 -8.69 -10.12
C ALA A 75 11.38 -7.54 -9.93
N THR A 76 10.15 -7.86 -9.53
CA THR A 76 9.10 -6.86 -9.26
C THR A 76 9.53 -5.86 -8.18
N TYR A 77 10.00 -6.36 -7.03
CA TYR A 77 10.36 -5.49 -5.90
C TYR A 77 11.66 -4.73 -6.15
N ARG A 78 12.59 -5.33 -6.91
CA ARG A 78 13.80 -4.62 -7.37
C ARG A 78 13.43 -3.45 -8.28
N ALA A 79 12.54 -3.67 -9.24
CA ALA A 79 12.08 -2.60 -10.14
C ALA A 79 11.37 -1.46 -9.38
N LEU A 80 10.54 -1.80 -8.37
CA LEU A 80 9.89 -0.80 -7.53
C LEU A 80 10.88 -0.05 -6.63
N ALA A 81 11.89 -0.74 -6.09
CA ALA A 81 12.96 -0.11 -5.31
C ALA A 81 13.80 0.84 -6.18
N ASP A 82 14.17 0.43 -7.39
CA ASP A 82 14.91 1.26 -8.34
C ASP A 82 14.11 2.51 -8.74
N LEU A 83 12.81 2.34 -8.99
CA LEU A 83 11.91 3.47 -9.26
C LEU A 83 11.86 4.44 -8.07
N ALA A 84 11.72 3.92 -6.85
CA ALA A 84 11.71 4.74 -5.65
C ALA A 84 13.03 5.45 -5.42
N ASN A 85 14.16 4.80 -5.68
CA ASN A 85 15.50 5.37 -5.54
C ASN A 85 15.80 6.46 -6.57
N ALA A 86 15.24 6.38 -7.77
CA ALA A 86 15.39 7.40 -8.81
C ALA A 86 14.86 8.78 -8.39
N TYR A 87 13.87 8.79 -7.51
CA TYR A 87 13.36 10.00 -6.86
C TYR A 87 13.27 9.71 -5.36
N PRO A 88 14.28 10.00 -4.55
CA PRO A 88 14.53 9.40 -3.23
C PRO A 88 13.27 9.25 -2.36
N LEU A 89 12.38 8.36 -2.79
CA LEU A 89 11.14 8.04 -2.11
C LEU A 89 11.34 6.85 -1.17
N PRO A 90 10.81 6.88 0.03
CA PRO A 90 10.64 5.68 0.84
C PRO A 90 9.84 4.61 0.07
N PHE A 91 10.37 3.40 0.00
CA PHE A 91 9.65 2.23 -0.49
C PHE A 91 9.36 1.28 0.68
N LEU A 92 8.09 0.99 0.89
CA LEU A 92 7.59 0.20 2.00
C LEU A 92 6.81 -0.99 1.48
N ILE A 93 7.07 -2.17 2.04
CA ILE A 93 6.17 -3.31 1.92
C ILE A 93 5.48 -3.47 3.28
N VAL A 94 4.16 -3.36 3.30
CA VAL A 94 3.40 -3.26 4.54
C VAL A 94 2.41 -4.40 4.64
N ARG A 95 2.61 -5.29 5.62
CA ARG A 95 1.63 -6.31 5.96
C ARG A 95 0.57 -5.71 6.86
N TYR A 96 -0.70 -6.01 6.57
CA TYR A 96 -1.80 -5.51 7.36
C TYR A 96 -2.67 -6.62 7.93
N TRP A 97 -3.18 -6.36 9.12
CA TRP A 97 -4.22 -7.10 9.82
C TRP A 97 -5.50 -6.28 9.86
N ARG A 98 -6.61 -6.94 10.07
CA ARG A 98 -7.92 -6.29 10.28
C ARG A 98 -8.45 -6.70 11.65
N GLU A 99 -9.15 -5.78 12.29
CA GLU A 99 -9.91 -6.03 13.54
C GLU A 99 -9.07 -6.52 14.73
N PRO A 100 -8.23 -5.68 15.32
CA PRO A 100 -7.99 -4.27 14.99
C PRO A 100 -7.01 -4.10 13.81
N TRP A 101 -7.04 -2.95 13.15
CA TRP A 101 -6.09 -2.64 12.10
C TRP A 101 -4.68 -2.47 12.66
N ALA A 102 -3.78 -3.21 12.10
CA ALA A 102 -2.36 -3.14 12.44
C ALA A 102 -1.50 -3.33 11.20
N PHE A 103 -0.26 -2.84 11.26
CA PHE A 103 0.64 -2.78 10.13
C PHE A 103 2.05 -3.20 10.55
N ARG A 104 2.65 -4.12 9.82
CA ARG A 104 4.07 -4.46 9.96
C ARG A 104 4.81 -4.00 8.72
N VAL A 105 5.83 -3.18 8.94
CA VAL A 105 6.59 -2.56 7.86
C VAL A 105 7.84 -3.38 7.59
N GLN A 106 8.06 -3.71 6.31
CA GLN A 106 9.32 -4.20 5.78
C GLN A 106 9.91 -3.08 4.92
N ILE A 107 11.18 -2.78 5.15
CA ILE A 107 11.89 -1.73 4.44
C ILE A 107 12.24 -2.19 3.04
N GLY A 108 11.81 -1.45 2.02
CA GLY A 108 12.07 -1.72 0.61
C GLY A 108 13.32 -1.03 0.07
N ASN A 109 13.71 0.10 0.68
CA ASN A 109 14.93 0.84 0.33
C ASN A 109 15.45 1.68 1.50
N GLU A 110 16.66 2.24 1.35
CA GLU A 110 17.33 3.01 2.40
C GLU A 110 16.54 4.27 2.83
N ALA A 111 15.87 4.94 1.90
CA ALA A 111 15.07 6.14 2.21
C ALA A 111 13.94 5.84 3.19
N ALA A 112 13.44 4.61 3.24
CA ALA A 112 12.39 4.20 4.17
C ALA A 112 12.88 4.09 5.62
N LEU A 113 14.17 3.82 5.85
CA LEU A 113 14.78 3.74 7.19
C LEU A 113 14.70 5.05 7.97
N HIS A 114 14.57 6.18 7.28
CA HIS A 114 14.37 7.47 7.92
C HIS A 114 13.01 7.56 8.65
N TRP A 115 12.04 6.77 8.23
CA TRP A 115 10.65 6.85 8.71
C TRP A 115 10.21 5.65 9.54
N PHE A 116 10.74 4.46 9.25
CA PHE A 116 10.33 3.22 9.88
C PHE A 116 11.54 2.33 10.19
N ASN A 117 11.38 1.46 11.18
CA ASN A 117 12.32 0.37 11.40
C ASN A 117 11.86 -0.88 10.65
N ASP A 118 12.81 -1.68 10.16
CA ASP A 118 12.47 -2.94 9.49
C ASP A 118 11.82 -3.93 10.47
N GLY A 119 10.71 -4.52 10.03
CA GLY A 119 9.91 -5.44 10.85
C GLY A 119 9.07 -4.78 11.94
N GLU A 120 9.07 -3.46 12.04
CA GLU A 120 8.28 -2.74 13.04
C GLU A 120 6.79 -2.99 12.86
N THR A 121 6.11 -3.30 13.98
CA THR A 121 4.66 -3.49 14.02
C THR A 121 3.99 -2.31 14.71
N LEU A 122 3.00 -1.74 14.06
CA LEU A 122 2.32 -0.51 14.47
C LEU A 122 0.81 -0.70 14.51
N SER A 123 0.15 -0.09 15.48
CA SER A 123 -1.31 0.12 15.42
C SER A 123 -1.65 1.05 14.25
N GLU A 124 -2.90 1.03 13.81
CA GLU A 124 -3.36 1.92 12.74
C GLU A 124 -3.03 3.38 13.04
N PHE A 125 -3.28 3.82 14.27
CA PHE A 125 -2.99 5.20 14.69
C PHE A 125 -1.51 5.55 14.50
N ASN A 126 -0.61 4.71 14.95
CA ASN A 126 0.83 4.99 14.87
C ASN A 126 1.33 4.96 13.41
N TYR A 127 0.81 4.03 12.61
CA TYR A 127 1.14 3.94 11.20
C TYR A 127 0.66 5.18 10.43
N VAL A 128 -0.61 5.52 10.56
CA VAL A 128 -1.21 6.69 9.91
C VAL A 128 -0.52 8.00 10.36
N LYS A 129 -0.22 8.13 11.65
CA LYS A 129 0.52 9.29 12.17
C LYS A 129 1.85 9.47 11.45
N ARG A 130 2.60 8.40 11.19
CA ARG A 130 3.86 8.49 10.43
C ARG A 130 3.65 8.88 8.99
N LEU A 131 2.64 8.33 8.30
CA LEU A 131 2.30 8.75 6.95
C LEU A 131 1.97 10.26 6.88
N TYR A 132 1.27 10.78 7.89
CA TYR A 132 0.99 12.21 7.98
C TYR A 132 2.27 13.02 8.20
N LEU A 133 3.18 12.57 9.05
CA LEU A 133 4.48 13.22 9.26
C LEU A 133 5.32 13.27 7.97
N MET A 134 5.33 12.20 7.19
CA MET A 134 6.01 12.17 5.89
C MET A 134 5.47 13.25 4.94
N ARG A 135 4.19 13.55 5.05
CA ARG A 135 3.52 14.64 4.31
C ARG A 135 3.66 16.01 5.00
N ARG A 136 4.38 16.12 6.10
CA ARG A 136 4.46 17.33 6.95
C ARG A 136 3.09 17.82 7.42
N ALA A 137 2.14 16.91 7.60
CA ALA A 137 0.79 17.15 8.07
C ALA A 137 0.57 16.56 9.46
N LYS A 138 -0.50 16.97 10.12
CA LYS A 138 -0.93 16.44 11.43
C LYS A 138 -2.25 15.70 11.27
N VAL A 139 -2.38 14.59 11.99
CA VAL A 139 -3.65 13.87 12.10
C VAL A 139 -4.66 14.78 12.81
N THR A 140 -5.84 14.95 12.23
CA THR A 140 -6.92 15.72 12.85
C THR A 140 -7.49 14.99 14.08
N ALA A 141 -8.07 15.73 15.02
CA ALA A 141 -8.70 15.13 16.21
C ALA A 141 -9.82 14.16 15.84
N GLU A 142 -10.58 14.48 14.80
CA GLU A 142 -11.65 13.61 14.30
C GLU A 142 -11.13 12.28 13.76
N LEU A 143 -10.09 12.32 12.93
CA LEU A 143 -9.44 11.11 12.41
C LEU A 143 -8.77 10.31 13.53
N HIS A 144 -8.08 11.01 14.46
CA HIS A 144 -7.45 10.38 15.62
C HIS A 144 -8.43 9.54 16.44
N ALA A 145 -9.69 10.01 16.60
CA ALA A 145 -10.72 9.29 17.36
C ALA A 145 -11.18 8.00 16.65
N LYS A 146 -11.04 7.90 15.34
CA LYS A 146 -11.52 6.77 14.53
C LYS A 146 -10.50 5.66 14.30
N LEU A 147 -9.21 5.93 14.55
CA LEU A 147 -8.14 4.98 14.27
C LEU A 147 -7.93 3.98 15.41
N ASP A 148 -7.66 2.74 15.06
CA ASP A 148 -7.31 1.68 16.00
C ASP A 148 -5.98 1.97 16.69
N LYS A 149 -5.95 1.88 18.03
CA LYS A 149 -4.76 2.19 18.84
C LYS A 149 -4.11 0.96 19.45
N THR A 150 -4.78 -0.18 19.36
CA THR A 150 -4.33 -1.46 19.88
C THR A 150 -3.73 -2.34 18.79
N LEU A 151 -2.94 -3.31 19.19
CA LEU A 151 -2.45 -4.37 18.31
C LEU A 151 -3.33 -5.62 18.45
N PRO A 152 -3.42 -6.46 17.40
CA PRO A 152 -3.99 -7.79 17.51
C PRO A 152 -3.29 -8.62 18.60
N GLU A 153 -4.04 -9.48 19.30
CA GLU A 153 -3.49 -10.28 20.41
C GLU A 153 -2.34 -11.20 19.99
N ASP A 154 -2.37 -11.71 18.78
CA ASP A 154 -1.33 -12.55 18.21
C ASP A 154 -0.01 -11.79 17.91
N LEU A 155 -0.02 -10.46 17.95
CA LEU A 155 1.14 -9.60 17.75
C LEU A 155 1.69 -9.01 19.05
N THR A 156 1.04 -9.28 20.19
CA THR A 156 1.42 -8.76 21.51
C THR A 156 2.15 -9.79 22.37
N LYS A 157 2.36 -11.01 21.85
CA LYS A 157 3.04 -12.14 22.54
C LYS A 157 4.50 -12.25 22.20
#